data_f32377ccd18ae2e79c3033e9b09509cb
#
_entry.id   f32377ccd18ae2e79c3033e9b09509cb
#
_cell.length_a   1.000
_cell.length_b   1.000
_cell.length_c   1.000
_cell.angle_alpha   90.00
_cell.angle_beta   90.00
_cell.angle_gamma   90.00
#
_symmetry.space_group_name_H-M   'P 1'
#
loop_
_entity.id
_entity.type
_entity.pdbx_description
1 polymer ?
#
loop_
_entity_poly.entity_id
_entity_poly.type
_entity_poly.pdbx_seq_one_letter_code
_entity_poly.pdbx_strand_id
1 'polypeptide(L)'
;GIDGVGKSTQLDLLEAWLSKQGHEVVRTMEPGGTELGQEIRHLLLHRKGNVAPRAEALLYAADRAHHVTTKIEPALASGKVVLSDRYFDSSVAYQGAARELSVDEVRDISLWAVGNLEPDLTFLLDMPAAQALTRRDDTGTEPDRLESEEVGFFERARAQYLEMASAERFEVIDATMTIEAIHQAVIARVEAFWGKP
;
A
#
# COMPACT_ATOMS: atom_id res chain seq x y z
N GLY A 1 -2.73 -4.84 1.66
CA GLY A 1 -2.38 -6.10 2.33
C GLY A 1 -0.93 -6.15 2.78
N ILE A 2 -0.59 -7.12 3.62
CA ILE A 2 0.76 -7.35 4.14
C ILE A 2 1.74 -7.80 3.04
N ASP A 3 3.01 -8.04 3.39
CA ASP A 3 4.01 -8.50 2.43
C ASP A 3 3.81 -9.98 2.09
N GLY A 4 4.21 -10.39 0.87
CA GLY A 4 4.03 -11.76 0.37
C GLY A 4 2.67 -12.09 -0.27
N VAL A 5 1.68 -11.18 -0.23
CA VAL A 5 0.32 -11.46 -0.76
C VAL A 5 0.18 -11.32 -2.29
N GLY A 6 1.25 -10.91 -3.02
CA GLY A 6 1.24 -10.82 -4.48
C GLY A 6 0.88 -9.44 -5.05
N LYS A 7 1.02 -8.36 -4.29
CA LYS A 7 0.69 -6.98 -4.73
C LYS A 7 1.37 -6.59 -6.05
N SER A 8 2.69 -6.78 -6.15
CA SER A 8 3.46 -6.36 -7.33
C SER A 8 2.98 -7.05 -8.60
N THR A 9 2.69 -8.36 -8.53
CA THR A 9 2.16 -9.14 -9.66
C THR A 9 0.81 -8.57 -10.14
N GLN A 10 -0.09 -8.24 -9.21
CA GLN A 10 -1.39 -7.67 -9.58
C GLN A 10 -1.28 -6.25 -10.12
N LEU A 11 -0.32 -5.46 -9.62
CA LEU A 11 -0.03 -4.14 -10.18
C LEU A 11 0.50 -4.23 -11.61
N ASP A 12 1.42 -5.16 -11.91
CA ASP A 12 1.94 -5.40 -13.26
C ASP A 12 0.80 -5.75 -14.23
N LEU A 13 -0.09 -6.65 -13.82
CA LEU A 13 -1.21 -7.09 -14.63
C LEU A 13 -2.24 -5.97 -14.84
N LEU A 14 -2.56 -5.20 -13.78
CA LEU A 14 -3.50 -4.09 -13.86
C LEU A 14 -2.97 -2.96 -14.73
N GLU A 15 -1.69 -2.58 -14.60
CA GLU A 15 -1.04 -1.59 -15.43
C GLU A 15 -1.10 -1.99 -16.92
N ALA A 16 -0.77 -3.24 -17.23
CA ALA A 16 -0.82 -3.76 -18.58
C ALA A 16 -2.25 -3.76 -19.16
N TRP A 17 -3.24 -4.09 -18.34
CA TRP A 17 -4.64 -4.07 -18.76
C TRP A 17 -5.13 -2.63 -19.01
N LEU A 18 -4.86 -1.69 -18.09
CA LEU A 18 -5.22 -0.27 -18.24
C LEU A 18 -4.60 0.35 -19.48
N SER A 19 -3.32 0.07 -19.73
CA SER A 19 -2.64 0.55 -20.94
C SER A 19 -3.25 0.02 -22.22
N LYS A 20 -3.72 -1.23 -22.25
CA LYS A 20 -4.46 -1.81 -23.38
C LYS A 20 -5.83 -1.15 -23.59
N GLN A 21 -6.44 -0.63 -22.54
CA GLN A 21 -7.69 0.16 -22.62
C GLN A 21 -7.45 1.61 -23.06
N GLY A 22 -6.18 2.01 -23.27
CA GLY A 22 -5.82 3.34 -23.74
C GLY A 22 -5.59 4.38 -22.63
N HIS A 23 -5.52 3.95 -21.38
CA HIS A 23 -5.22 4.85 -20.25
C HIS A 23 -3.72 5.10 -20.11
N GLU A 24 -3.33 6.34 -19.87
CA GLU A 24 -1.99 6.66 -19.39
C GLU A 24 -1.90 6.34 -17.90
N VAL A 25 -0.95 5.48 -17.52
CA VAL A 25 -0.77 5.01 -16.15
C VAL A 25 0.52 5.57 -15.56
N VAL A 26 0.44 6.09 -14.34
CA VAL A 26 1.59 6.39 -13.50
C VAL A 26 1.67 5.38 -12.38
N ARG A 27 2.62 4.47 -12.47
CA ARG A 27 2.91 3.53 -11.39
C ARG A 27 3.84 4.16 -10.38
N THR A 28 3.52 3.94 -9.11
CA THR A 28 4.30 4.45 -7.99
C THR A 28 4.21 3.55 -6.76
N MET A 29 4.89 3.91 -5.67
CA MET A 29 4.87 3.14 -4.42
C MET A 29 5.17 4.04 -3.22
N GLU A 30 4.82 3.58 -2.03
CA GLU A 30 5.20 4.18 -0.76
C GLU A 30 5.79 3.13 0.20
N PRO A 31 6.91 3.47 0.89
CA PRO A 31 7.72 4.67 0.70
C PRO A 31 8.60 4.60 -0.55
N GLY A 32 9.03 5.75 -1.08
CA GLY A 32 10.07 5.78 -2.11
C GLY A 32 9.61 6.11 -3.52
N GLY A 33 8.45 6.72 -3.69
CA GLY A 33 7.90 7.11 -4.99
C GLY A 33 8.63 8.27 -5.70
N THR A 34 9.54 8.96 -5.03
CA THR A 34 10.32 10.12 -5.50
C THR A 34 11.80 9.99 -5.10
N GLU A 35 12.68 10.89 -5.58
CA GLU A 35 14.11 10.89 -5.16
C GLU A 35 14.24 11.08 -3.64
N LEU A 36 13.61 12.10 -3.06
CA LEU A 36 13.57 12.29 -1.61
C LEU A 36 12.96 11.08 -0.92
N GLY A 37 11.91 10.52 -1.50
CA GLY A 37 11.27 9.31 -1.01
C GLY A 37 12.22 8.12 -0.94
N GLN A 38 13.13 7.95 -1.89
CA GLN A 38 14.14 6.88 -1.85
C GLN A 38 15.13 7.05 -0.70
N GLU A 39 15.52 8.28 -0.37
CA GLU A 39 16.36 8.56 0.80
C GLU A 39 15.61 8.21 2.09
N ILE A 40 14.35 8.62 2.20
CA ILE A 40 13.50 8.29 3.36
C ILE A 40 13.28 6.76 3.45
N ARG A 41 13.03 6.09 2.33
CA ARG A 41 12.93 4.62 2.27
C ARG A 41 14.17 3.95 2.81
N HIS A 42 15.36 4.43 2.43
CA HIS A 42 16.62 3.90 2.96
C HIS A 42 16.71 4.06 4.49
N LEU A 43 16.32 5.22 5.03
CA LEU A 43 16.26 5.46 6.47
C LEU A 43 15.26 4.54 7.18
N LEU A 44 14.12 4.26 6.56
CA LEU A 44 13.06 3.43 7.13
C LEU A 44 13.41 1.94 7.12
N LEU A 45 13.95 1.43 6.02
CA LEU A 45 14.04 -0.02 5.75
C LEU A 45 15.46 -0.58 5.87
N HIS A 46 16.49 0.23 5.59
CA HIS A 46 17.87 -0.26 5.47
C HIS A 46 18.85 0.35 6.48
N ARG A 47 18.37 1.26 7.33
CA ARG A 47 19.20 1.82 8.40
C ARG A 47 19.53 0.77 9.45
N LYS A 48 20.78 0.76 9.93
CA LYS A 48 21.18 -0.01 11.12
C LYS A 48 20.65 0.64 12.40
N GLY A 49 20.09 -0.18 13.28
CA GLY A 49 19.55 0.25 14.58
C GLY A 49 18.06 0.60 14.53
N ASN A 50 17.49 0.83 15.71
CA ASN A 50 16.06 1.06 15.86
C ASN A 50 15.65 2.48 15.46
N VAL A 51 14.44 2.60 14.94
CA VAL A 51 13.73 3.88 14.73
C VAL A 51 12.57 3.90 15.73
N ALA A 52 12.47 4.98 16.51
CA ALA A 52 11.36 5.13 17.45
C ALA A 52 10.02 5.15 16.68
N PRO A 53 8.96 4.49 17.16
CA PRO A 53 7.71 4.32 16.40
C PRO A 53 7.11 5.64 15.88
N ARG A 54 7.10 6.71 16.67
CA ARG A 54 6.63 8.02 16.21
C ARG A 54 7.50 8.63 15.13
N ALA A 55 8.83 8.46 15.22
CA ALA A 55 9.74 8.92 14.18
C ALA A 55 9.55 8.15 12.87
N GLU A 56 9.29 6.84 12.95
CA GLU A 56 8.94 6.00 11.82
C GLU A 56 7.66 6.52 11.13
N ALA A 57 6.60 6.76 11.89
CA ALA A 57 5.34 7.29 11.36
C ALA A 57 5.51 8.67 10.70
N LEU A 58 6.30 9.56 11.30
CA LEU A 58 6.61 10.88 10.74
C LEU A 58 7.42 10.80 9.44
N LEU A 59 8.37 9.87 9.34
CA LEU A 59 9.13 9.67 8.11
C LEU A 59 8.23 9.15 6.97
N TYR A 60 7.29 8.22 7.26
CA TYR A 60 6.28 7.81 6.28
C TYR A 60 5.38 8.96 5.85
N ALA A 61 4.96 9.80 6.79
CA ALA A 61 4.14 10.98 6.48
C ALA A 61 4.91 12.02 5.64
N ALA A 62 6.20 12.23 5.90
CA ALA A 62 7.06 13.13 5.13
C ALA A 62 7.27 12.65 3.69
N ASP A 63 7.59 11.34 3.50
CA ASP A 63 7.65 10.71 2.17
C ASP A 63 6.36 10.95 1.40
N ARG A 64 5.24 10.64 2.02
CA ARG A 64 3.91 10.73 1.42
C ARG A 64 3.53 12.15 1.04
N ALA A 65 3.76 13.14 1.91
CA ALA A 65 3.46 14.54 1.61
C ALA A 65 4.20 15.03 0.36
N HIS A 66 5.48 14.70 0.25
CA HIS A 66 6.28 15.03 -0.92
C HIS A 66 5.81 14.27 -2.17
N HIS A 67 5.53 12.98 -2.03
CA HIS A 67 5.07 12.11 -3.11
C HIS A 67 3.74 12.58 -3.71
N VAL A 68 2.77 12.93 -2.87
CA VAL A 68 1.47 13.45 -3.32
C VAL A 68 1.65 14.72 -4.12
N THR A 69 2.31 15.71 -3.54
CA THR A 69 2.46 17.04 -4.15
C THR A 69 3.26 17.02 -5.44
N THR A 70 4.32 16.19 -5.52
CA THR A 70 5.25 16.26 -6.65
C THR A 70 5.00 15.22 -7.73
N LYS A 71 4.22 14.19 -7.47
CA LYS A 71 4.00 13.09 -8.42
C LYS A 71 2.53 12.73 -8.61
N ILE A 72 1.77 12.48 -7.51
CA ILE A 72 0.40 11.97 -7.63
C ILE A 72 -0.53 13.05 -8.15
N GLU A 73 -0.61 14.21 -7.49
CA GLU A 73 -1.49 15.32 -7.90
C GLU A 73 -1.21 15.80 -9.34
N PRO A 74 0.06 16.01 -9.77
CA PRO A 74 0.33 16.38 -11.16
C PRO A 74 -0.09 15.32 -12.18
N ALA A 75 0.04 14.03 -11.84
CA ALA A 75 -0.41 12.95 -12.70
C ALA A 75 -1.94 12.94 -12.84
N LEU A 76 -2.66 13.03 -11.73
CA LEU A 76 -4.13 13.12 -11.72
C LEU A 76 -4.63 14.36 -12.45
N ALA A 77 -4.01 15.53 -12.22
CA ALA A 77 -4.35 16.76 -12.93
C ALA A 77 -4.15 16.68 -14.46
N SER A 78 -3.27 15.78 -14.91
CA SER A 78 -3.04 15.49 -16.34
C SER A 78 -3.99 14.41 -16.88
N GLY A 79 -4.97 13.95 -16.10
CA GLY A 79 -5.93 12.92 -16.50
C GLY A 79 -5.38 11.50 -16.54
N LYS A 80 -4.25 11.23 -15.87
CA LYS A 80 -3.65 9.91 -15.82
C LYS A 80 -4.23 9.08 -14.67
N VAL A 81 -4.19 7.76 -14.83
CA VAL A 81 -4.50 6.81 -13.76
C VAL A 81 -3.25 6.62 -12.90
N VAL A 82 -3.38 6.77 -11.59
CA VAL A 82 -2.27 6.52 -10.66
C VAL A 82 -2.48 5.16 -9.98
N LEU A 83 -1.51 4.27 -10.10
CA LEU A 83 -1.44 3.00 -9.39
C LEU A 83 -0.33 3.07 -8.33
N SER A 84 -0.71 3.03 -7.07
CA SER A 84 0.25 3.04 -5.96
C SER A 84 0.33 1.69 -5.24
N ASP A 85 1.54 1.12 -5.13
CA ASP A 85 1.79 0.06 -4.16
C ASP A 85 1.92 0.69 -2.78
N ARG A 86 0.90 0.51 -1.95
CA ARG A 86 0.70 1.15 -0.64
C ARG A 86 0.38 2.65 -0.74
N TYR A 87 -0.29 3.11 0.28
CA TYR A 87 -0.63 4.51 0.53
C TYR A 87 -0.88 4.69 2.04
N PHE A 88 -1.57 5.74 2.47
CA PHE A 88 -1.72 6.06 3.89
C PHE A 88 -2.36 4.95 4.75
N ASP A 89 -3.23 4.11 4.18
CA ASP A 89 -3.81 2.96 4.89
C ASP A 89 -2.73 2.01 5.42
N SER A 90 -1.60 1.91 4.72
CA SER A 90 -0.48 1.10 5.19
C SER A 90 0.13 1.67 6.47
N SER A 91 0.24 3.00 6.61
CA SER A 91 0.71 3.60 7.85
C SER A 91 -0.26 3.40 9.02
N VAL A 92 -1.56 3.49 8.77
CA VAL A 92 -2.58 3.21 9.79
C VAL A 92 -2.47 1.77 10.29
N ALA A 93 -2.28 0.81 9.37
CA ALA A 93 -2.15 -0.60 9.72
C ALA A 93 -0.82 -0.92 10.43
N TYR A 94 0.30 -0.43 9.90
CA TYR A 94 1.64 -0.79 10.40
C TYR A 94 2.08 0.10 11.57
N GLN A 95 2.08 1.42 11.41
CA GLN A 95 2.52 2.34 12.46
C GLN A 95 1.44 2.55 13.53
N GLY A 96 0.16 2.59 13.13
CA GLY A 96 -0.95 2.68 14.07
C GLY A 96 -1.10 1.40 14.88
N ALA A 97 -1.66 0.36 14.27
CA ALA A 97 -2.04 -0.85 14.98
C ALA A 97 -0.85 -1.78 15.28
N ALA A 98 0.02 -2.07 14.29
CA ALA A 98 1.07 -3.06 14.50
C ALA A 98 2.22 -2.56 15.41
N ARG A 99 2.54 -1.24 15.36
CA ARG A 99 3.49 -0.58 16.30
C ARG A 99 2.84 -0.12 17.59
N GLU A 100 1.54 -0.39 17.78
CA GLU A 100 0.80 -0.02 18.99
C GLU A 100 0.81 1.50 19.29
N LEU A 101 0.89 2.32 18.23
CA LEU A 101 0.57 3.73 18.32
C LEU A 101 -0.95 3.93 18.26
N SER A 102 -1.43 5.15 18.56
CA SER A 102 -2.83 5.48 18.33
C SER A 102 -3.15 5.42 16.84
N VAL A 103 -4.09 4.57 16.45
CA VAL A 103 -4.58 4.43 15.08
C VAL A 103 -5.12 5.76 14.56
N ASP A 104 -5.87 6.50 15.40
CA ASP A 104 -6.45 7.79 15.06
C ASP A 104 -5.36 8.85 14.83
N GLU A 105 -4.35 8.95 15.72
CA GLU A 105 -3.24 9.89 15.54
C GLU A 105 -2.46 9.62 14.24
N VAL A 106 -2.20 8.36 13.93
CA VAL A 106 -1.50 7.99 12.68
C VAL A 106 -2.37 8.26 11.47
N ARG A 107 -3.67 8.05 11.56
CA ARG A 107 -4.62 8.39 10.50
C ARG A 107 -4.66 9.89 10.26
N ASP A 108 -4.81 10.69 11.31
CA ASP A 108 -4.90 12.15 11.22
C ASP A 108 -3.64 12.76 10.57
N ILE A 109 -2.44 12.35 11.01
CA ILE A 109 -1.20 12.84 10.41
C ILE A 109 -1.05 12.39 8.96
N SER A 110 -1.53 11.18 8.65
CA SER A 110 -1.50 10.65 7.28
C SER A 110 -2.44 11.42 6.36
N LEU A 111 -3.67 11.71 6.79
CA LEU A 111 -4.64 12.51 6.03
C LEU A 111 -4.16 13.95 5.85
N TRP A 112 -3.58 14.54 6.89
CA TRP A 112 -2.93 15.86 6.78
C TRP A 112 -1.80 15.85 5.73
N ALA A 113 -0.96 14.82 5.72
CA ALA A 113 0.15 14.69 4.79
C ALA A 113 -0.30 14.57 3.32
N VAL A 114 -1.48 14.01 3.05
CA VAL A 114 -2.04 13.86 1.69
C VAL A 114 -3.00 14.98 1.30
N GLY A 115 -3.19 16.02 2.14
CA GLY A 115 -4.18 17.07 1.86
C GLY A 115 -5.60 16.53 1.69
N ASN A 116 -5.94 15.45 2.40
CA ASN A 116 -7.18 14.69 2.28
C ASN A 116 -7.41 14.03 0.90
N LEU A 117 -6.36 13.83 0.10
CA LEU A 117 -6.45 13.07 -1.14
C LEU A 117 -6.55 11.58 -0.80
N GLU A 118 -7.76 11.02 -0.86
CA GLU A 118 -8.01 9.59 -0.67
C GLU A 118 -8.02 8.85 -2.01
N PRO A 119 -7.64 7.55 -2.06
CA PRO A 119 -7.79 6.75 -3.27
C PRO A 119 -9.27 6.53 -3.64
N ASP A 120 -9.59 6.55 -4.92
CA ASP A 120 -10.92 6.17 -5.41
C ASP A 120 -11.23 4.70 -5.16
N LEU A 121 -10.21 3.82 -5.34
CA LEU A 121 -10.28 2.38 -5.07
C LEU A 121 -9.05 1.91 -4.31
N THR A 122 -9.26 1.00 -3.36
CA THR A 122 -8.20 0.30 -2.64
C THR A 122 -8.44 -1.20 -2.69
N PHE A 123 -7.55 -1.94 -3.35
CA PHE A 123 -7.58 -3.40 -3.33
C PHE A 123 -6.80 -3.92 -2.14
N LEU A 124 -7.49 -4.60 -1.23
CA LEU A 124 -6.90 -5.29 -0.11
C LEU A 124 -6.74 -6.77 -0.46
N LEU A 125 -5.54 -7.17 -0.87
CA LEU A 125 -5.21 -8.58 -1.01
C LEU A 125 -5.04 -9.17 0.40
N ASP A 126 -5.97 -10.02 0.81
CA ASP A 126 -5.99 -10.60 2.16
C ASP A 126 -5.57 -12.07 2.16
N MET A 127 -4.75 -12.42 3.14
CA MET A 127 -4.28 -13.77 3.39
C MET A 127 -3.80 -13.87 4.84
N PRO A 128 -3.90 -15.04 5.52
CA PRO A 128 -3.31 -15.25 6.83
C PRO A 128 -1.81 -14.91 6.83
N ALA A 129 -1.35 -14.18 7.87
CA ALA A 129 0.02 -13.66 7.89
C ALA A 129 1.08 -14.78 7.77
N ALA A 130 0.87 -15.92 8.43
CA ALA A 130 1.79 -17.05 8.34
C ALA A 130 1.99 -17.54 6.89
N GLN A 131 0.91 -17.59 6.09
CA GLN A 131 0.99 -18.00 4.68
C GLN A 131 1.69 -16.94 3.82
N ALA A 132 1.39 -15.66 4.06
CA ALA A 132 2.00 -14.56 3.35
C ALA A 132 3.52 -14.50 3.60
N LEU A 133 3.96 -14.68 4.85
CA LEU A 133 5.37 -14.70 5.22
C LEU A 133 6.10 -15.89 4.58
N THR A 134 5.51 -17.10 4.59
CA THR A 134 6.08 -18.26 3.89
C THR A 134 6.29 -17.96 2.40
N ARG A 135 5.29 -17.39 1.72
CA ARG A 135 5.41 -17.00 0.30
C ARG A 135 6.51 -15.96 0.05
N ARG A 136 6.66 -15.01 0.96
CA ARG A 136 7.72 -14.00 0.88
C ARG A 136 9.09 -14.66 1.01
N ASP A 137 9.27 -15.50 2.02
CA ASP A 137 10.56 -16.15 2.33
C ASP A 137 11.01 -17.07 1.17
N ASP A 138 10.06 -17.69 0.46
CA ASP A 138 10.33 -18.50 -0.75
C ASP A 138 10.94 -17.68 -1.89
N THR A 139 10.88 -16.34 -1.86
CA THR A 139 11.52 -15.49 -2.88
C THR A 139 13.05 -15.40 -2.72
N GLY A 140 13.59 -15.81 -1.58
CA GLY A 140 15.02 -15.77 -1.28
C GLY A 140 15.62 -14.36 -1.10
N THR A 141 14.77 -13.34 -0.98
CA THR A 141 15.21 -11.96 -0.71
C THR A 141 15.43 -11.78 0.80
N GLU A 142 16.56 -11.17 1.18
CA GLU A 142 16.79 -10.83 2.60
C GLU A 142 15.72 -9.87 3.08
N PRO A 143 15.06 -10.17 4.23
CA PRO A 143 14.02 -9.31 4.77
C PRO A 143 14.57 -7.95 5.22
N ASP A 144 13.83 -6.90 4.94
CA ASP A 144 14.13 -5.58 5.47
C ASP A 144 13.78 -5.47 6.98
N ARG A 145 13.99 -4.27 7.56
CA ARG A 145 13.77 -4.04 8.99
C ARG A 145 12.32 -4.31 9.44
N LEU A 146 11.33 -3.98 8.60
CA LEU A 146 9.92 -4.25 8.90
C LEU A 146 9.54 -5.70 8.62
N GLU A 147 10.07 -6.26 7.54
CA GLU A 147 9.84 -7.65 7.18
C GLU A 147 10.44 -8.64 8.18
N SER A 148 11.40 -8.19 9.02
CA SER A 148 12.01 -8.96 10.10
C SER A 148 11.18 -9.03 11.38
N GLU A 149 10.01 -8.38 11.43
CA GLU A 149 9.12 -8.40 12.60
C GLU A 149 8.45 -9.77 12.78
N GLU A 150 7.96 -10.02 13.98
CA GLU A 150 7.29 -11.27 14.34
C GLU A 150 5.91 -11.40 13.65
N VAL A 151 5.43 -12.62 13.47
CA VAL A 151 4.11 -12.94 12.86
C VAL A 151 2.97 -12.13 13.50
N GLY A 152 3.01 -11.96 14.84
CA GLY A 152 2.00 -11.18 15.57
C GLY A 152 1.90 -9.70 15.13
N PHE A 153 3.01 -9.11 14.69
CA PHE A 153 3.02 -7.76 14.12
C PHE A 153 2.20 -7.71 12.81
N PHE A 154 2.40 -8.67 11.93
CA PHE A 154 1.67 -8.76 10.66
C PHE A 154 0.19 -9.11 10.85
N GLU A 155 -0.15 -9.93 11.85
CA GLU A 155 -1.56 -10.21 12.18
C GLU A 155 -2.27 -8.95 12.70
N ARG A 156 -1.63 -8.11 13.52
CA ARG A 156 -2.21 -6.83 13.93
C ARG A 156 -2.40 -5.89 12.74
N ALA A 157 -1.42 -5.80 11.84
CA ALA A 157 -1.54 -5.01 10.61
C ALA A 157 -2.69 -5.51 9.73
N ARG A 158 -2.80 -6.84 9.54
CA ARG A 158 -3.89 -7.47 8.78
C ARG A 158 -5.25 -7.15 9.38
N ALA A 159 -5.40 -7.31 10.70
CA ALA A 159 -6.65 -7.02 11.39
C ALA A 159 -7.09 -5.55 11.17
N GLN A 160 -6.14 -4.60 11.26
CA GLN A 160 -6.43 -3.20 11.01
C GLN A 160 -6.81 -2.92 9.55
N TYR A 161 -6.18 -3.58 8.57
CA TYR A 161 -6.60 -3.47 7.17
C TYR A 161 -8.04 -3.95 6.97
N LEU A 162 -8.42 -5.08 7.58
CA LEU A 162 -9.78 -5.62 7.48
C LEU A 162 -10.81 -4.71 8.15
N GLU A 163 -10.47 -4.06 9.26
CA GLU A 163 -11.32 -3.07 9.90
C GLU A 163 -11.56 -1.85 8.99
N MET A 164 -10.50 -1.30 8.39
CA MET A 164 -10.60 -0.18 7.44
C MET A 164 -11.38 -0.55 6.17
N ALA A 165 -11.41 -1.83 5.81
CA ALA A 165 -12.07 -2.33 4.61
C ALA A 165 -13.61 -2.23 4.65
N SER A 166 -14.19 -1.74 5.76
CA SER A 166 -15.60 -1.33 5.82
C SER A 166 -15.92 -0.09 4.97
N ALA A 167 -14.92 0.70 4.58
CA ALA A 167 -15.10 1.86 3.71
C ALA A 167 -15.35 1.44 2.24
N GLU A 168 -16.27 2.14 1.57
CA GLU A 168 -16.76 1.79 0.21
C GLU A 168 -15.68 1.71 -0.86
N ARG A 169 -14.58 2.44 -0.68
CA ARG A 169 -13.44 2.43 -1.61
C ARG A 169 -12.62 1.14 -1.57
N PHE A 170 -12.81 0.29 -0.56
CA PHE A 170 -12.09 -0.97 -0.45
C PHE A 170 -12.77 -2.11 -1.19
N GLU A 171 -11.96 -2.93 -1.82
CA GLU A 171 -12.32 -4.26 -2.31
C GLU A 171 -11.37 -5.28 -1.69
N VAL A 172 -11.91 -6.19 -0.88
CA VAL A 172 -11.15 -7.27 -0.23
C VAL A 172 -11.14 -8.48 -1.15
N ILE A 173 -9.94 -8.93 -1.52
CA ILE A 173 -9.75 -10.06 -2.43
C ILE A 173 -8.93 -11.12 -1.70
N ASP A 174 -9.42 -12.37 -1.72
CA ASP A 174 -8.71 -13.53 -1.18
C ASP A 174 -7.43 -13.80 -2.00
N ALA A 175 -6.27 -13.51 -1.39
CA ALA A 175 -4.97 -13.68 -2.02
C ALA A 175 -4.50 -15.16 -2.05
N THR A 176 -5.31 -16.11 -1.58
CA THR A 176 -5.05 -17.54 -1.72
C THR A 176 -5.49 -18.09 -3.08
N MET A 177 -6.34 -17.34 -3.81
CA MET A 177 -6.75 -17.68 -5.17
C MET A 177 -5.58 -17.65 -6.16
N THR A 178 -5.83 -18.15 -7.39
CA THR A 178 -4.85 -18.06 -8.47
C THR A 178 -4.61 -16.61 -8.89
N ILE A 179 -3.44 -16.33 -9.46
CA ILE A 179 -3.08 -14.99 -9.96
C ILE A 179 -4.14 -14.46 -10.92
N GLU A 180 -4.62 -15.32 -11.82
CA GLU A 180 -5.62 -14.99 -12.83
C GLU A 180 -6.98 -14.68 -12.20
N ALA A 181 -7.41 -15.45 -11.20
CA ALA A 181 -8.69 -15.23 -10.51
C ALA A 181 -8.68 -13.91 -9.74
N ILE A 182 -7.57 -13.57 -9.04
CA ILE A 182 -7.38 -12.29 -8.37
C ILE A 182 -7.44 -11.16 -9.40
N HIS A 183 -6.72 -11.30 -10.53
CA HIS A 183 -6.69 -10.28 -11.57
C HIS A 183 -8.08 -10.03 -12.19
N GLN A 184 -8.85 -11.08 -12.43
CA GLN A 184 -10.24 -10.93 -12.93
C GLN A 184 -11.13 -10.20 -11.92
N ALA A 185 -11.00 -10.47 -10.63
CA ALA A 185 -11.72 -9.73 -9.59
C ALA A 185 -11.34 -8.24 -9.57
N VAL A 186 -10.04 -7.93 -9.70
CA VAL A 186 -9.55 -6.55 -9.80
C VAL A 186 -10.15 -5.83 -11.00
N ILE A 187 -10.11 -6.45 -12.20
CA ILE A 187 -10.67 -5.86 -13.43
C ILE A 187 -12.17 -5.61 -13.25
N ALA A 188 -12.92 -6.61 -12.82
CA ALA A 188 -14.38 -6.49 -12.64
C ALA A 188 -14.75 -5.32 -11.72
N ARG A 189 -13.96 -5.10 -10.66
CA ARG A 189 -14.19 -3.96 -9.74
C ARG A 189 -13.85 -2.61 -10.38
N VAL A 190 -12.76 -2.53 -11.17
CA VAL A 190 -12.40 -1.30 -11.91
C VAL A 190 -13.48 -0.97 -12.96
N GLU A 191 -13.93 -1.95 -13.73
CA GLU A 191 -15.00 -1.76 -14.71
C GLU A 191 -16.31 -1.30 -14.04
N ALA A 192 -16.67 -1.90 -12.91
CA ALA A 192 -17.86 -1.49 -12.14
C ALA A 192 -17.72 -0.07 -11.57
N PHE A 193 -16.51 0.37 -11.23
CA PHE A 193 -16.25 1.73 -10.77
C PHE A 193 -16.43 2.75 -11.91
N TRP A 194 -15.88 2.49 -13.09
CA TRP A 194 -15.99 3.39 -14.24
C TRP A 194 -17.34 3.33 -14.95
N GLY A 195 -18.05 2.20 -14.84
CA GLY A 195 -19.39 2.04 -15.39
C GLY A 195 -20.51 2.66 -14.54
N LYS A 196 -20.20 3.24 -13.38
CA LYS A 196 -21.18 4.01 -12.59
C LYS A 196 -21.40 5.35 -13.28
N PRO A 197 -22.66 5.70 -13.60
CA PRO A 197 -23.02 6.99 -14.21
C PRO A 197 -22.77 8.18 -13.29
#